data_7f4ba7a174e44826cf04e35367e406fb
#
_entry.id   7f4ba7a174e44826cf04e35367e406fb
#
_cell.length_a   1.000
_cell.length_b   1.000
_cell.length_c   1.000
_cell.angle_alpha   90.00
_cell.angle_beta   90.00
_cell.angle_gamma   90.00
#
_symmetry.space_group_name_H-M   'P 1'
#
loop_
_entity.id
_entity.type
_entity.pdbx_description
1 polymer ?
#
loop_
_entity_poly.entity_id
_entity_poly.type
_entity_poly.pdbx_seq_one_letter_code
_entity_poly.pdbx_strand_id
1 'polypeptide(L)'
;MKNLAFALLTAALFAGCAPSDGRRTANEAVAQRVNEARARNDGPAIWVAKDFDSTLYLFGTVHLLPDDLDWQRQDMRDAFSEAGTVFFEVDTSPERRVDGTVLTTELGLRSDGTRLSDRLDNFQKNVMEAAVNNGDLTIAALEGMQPWLASEYLTFAAAQNAGLSAELSADEALKSRAAREGKNIIYLESLETQIRASADLPEYLQIEILTETMERFNSLGQEATDIAEQWSIGGTDYLTETLIAPMKARPPEIFNSLLRDRNRAWASTLTRFMEDSGTGFVAVGTAHLLGEQSLLSELREQGYSVQRYYAFKGENVIDTVDARIERTP
;
A
#
# COMPACT_ATOMS: atom_id res chain seq x y z
N MET A 1 10.98 -0.81 19.23
CA MET A 1 10.13 0.37 19.06
C MET A 1 10.63 1.38 18.02
N LYS A 2 11.94 1.51 17.73
CA LYS A 2 12.44 2.52 16.77
C LYS A 2 12.01 2.31 15.32
N ASN A 3 11.69 1.10 14.88
CA ASN A 3 11.25 0.78 13.50
C ASN A 3 9.72 0.61 13.39
N LEU A 4 9.01 0.57 14.51
CA LEU A 4 7.58 0.29 14.57
C LEU A 4 6.72 1.44 14.01
N ALA A 5 7.02 2.68 14.39
CA ALA A 5 6.23 3.85 14.02
C ALA A 5 6.18 4.12 12.52
N PHE A 6 7.07 3.54 11.75
CA PHE A 6 7.23 3.82 10.32
C PHE A 6 6.60 2.78 9.39
N ALA A 7 6.57 1.52 9.82
CA ALA A 7 5.97 0.42 9.08
C ALA A 7 4.45 0.29 9.35
N LEU A 8 3.97 0.93 10.42
CA LEU A 8 2.58 0.82 10.87
C LEU A 8 1.56 1.52 9.97
N LEU A 9 2.00 2.48 9.16
CA LEU A 9 1.12 3.40 8.42
C LEU A 9 0.39 2.81 7.21
N THR A 10 0.58 1.53 6.90
CA THR A 10 0.04 0.91 5.68
C THR A 10 -0.57 -0.47 5.90
N ALA A 11 -0.54 -0.97 7.12
CA ALA A 11 -1.03 -2.29 7.47
C ALA A 11 -2.57 -2.42 7.43
N ALA A 12 -3.32 -1.32 7.52
CA ALA A 12 -4.79 -1.32 7.45
C ALA A 12 -5.35 -1.81 6.08
N LEU A 13 -4.50 -1.97 5.06
CA LEU A 13 -4.88 -2.44 3.73
C LEU A 13 -5.09 -3.97 3.65
N PHE A 14 -4.59 -4.75 4.62
CA PHE A 14 -4.61 -6.22 4.55
C PHE A 14 -5.91 -6.88 4.99
N ALA A 15 -6.90 -6.14 5.46
CA ALA A 15 -8.13 -6.71 5.96
C ALA A 15 -9.15 -6.98 4.83
N GLY A 16 -9.02 -8.08 4.13
CA GLY A 16 -9.97 -8.53 3.11
C GLY A 16 -10.41 -9.99 3.32
N CYS A 17 -11.72 -10.25 3.41
CA CYS A 17 -12.27 -11.60 3.49
C CYS A 17 -12.30 -12.29 2.13
N ALA A 18 -11.52 -13.36 1.95
CA ALA A 18 -11.78 -14.34 0.89
C ALA A 18 -12.50 -15.57 1.50
N PRO A 19 -13.57 -16.10 0.89
CA PRO A 19 -14.26 -17.28 1.41
C PRO A 19 -13.41 -18.53 1.32
N SER A 20 -13.52 -19.42 2.32
CA SER A 20 -12.62 -20.53 2.61
C SER A 20 -12.63 -21.72 1.62
N ASP A 21 -13.64 -21.87 0.77
CA ASP A 21 -13.80 -23.03 -0.12
C ASP A 21 -13.18 -22.88 -1.52
N GLY A 22 -12.80 -21.67 -1.92
CA GLY A 22 -12.10 -21.40 -3.20
C GLY A 22 -10.57 -21.46 -3.12
N ARG A 23 -9.99 -21.60 -1.94
CA ARG A 23 -8.54 -21.35 -1.72
C ARG A 23 -7.62 -22.37 -2.42
N ARG A 24 -7.98 -23.65 -2.54
CA ARG A 24 -7.09 -24.64 -3.18
C ARG A 24 -6.97 -24.46 -4.68
N THR A 25 -8.07 -24.26 -5.38
CA THR A 25 -8.08 -23.99 -6.83
C THR A 25 -7.59 -22.58 -7.17
N ALA A 26 -7.83 -21.60 -6.28
CA ALA A 26 -7.28 -20.27 -6.42
C ALA A 26 -5.75 -20.26 -6.26
N ASN A 27 -5.20 -20.94 -5.27
CA ASN A 27 -3.75 -21.03 -5.06
C ASN A 27 -3.01 -21.73 -6.20
N GLU A 28 -3.59 -22.79 -6.79
CA GLU A 28 -3.00 -23.45 -7.96
C GLU A 28 -3.01 -22.55 -9.20
N ALA A 29 -4.10 -21.82 -9.44
CA ALA A 29 -4.19 -20.86 -10.55
C ALA A 29 -3.25 -19.65 -10.34
N VAL A 30 -3.09 -19.20 -9.10
CA VAL A 30 -2.13 -18.15 -8.73
C VAL A 30 -0.70 -18.64 -8.96
N ALA A 31 -0.33 -19.81 -8.45
CA ALA A 31 1.00 -20.39 -8.66
C ALA A 31 1.34 -20.57 -10.14
N GLN A 32 0.36 -20.95 -10.96
CA GLN A 32 0.55 -21.06 -12.41
C GLN A 32 0.80 -19.69 -13.04
N ARG A 33 0.00 -18.65 -12.71
CA ARG A 33 0.18 -17.28 -13.20
C ARG A 33 1.54 -16.69 -12.77
N VAL A 34 1.96 -16.95 -11.52
CA VAL A 34 3.29 -16.55 -11.02
C VAL A 34 4.40 -17.18 -11.87
N ASN A 35 4.31 -18.48 -12.15
CA ASN A 35 5.31 -19.17 -12.96
C ASN A 35 5.32 -18.69 -14.41
N GLU A 36 4.15 -18.42 -15.00
CA GLU A 36 4.04 -17.86 -16.35
C GLU A 36 4.58 -16.43 -16.43
N ALA A 37 4.32 -15.59 -15.43
CA ALA A 37 4.84 -14.22 -15.36
C ALA A 37 6.35 -14.21 -15.13
N ARG A 38 6.87 -15.06 -14.24
CA ARG A 38 8.31 -15.26 -14.07
C ARG A 38 8.98 -15.72 -15.36
N ALA A 39 8.33 -16.62 -16.12
CA ALA A 39 8.83 -17.09 -17.42
C ALA A 39 8.85 -15.97 -18.49
N ARG A 40 7.88 -15.04 -18.45
CA ARG A 40 7.85 -13.84 -19.29
C ARG A 40 8.77 -12.74 -18.83
N ASN A 41 9.32 -12.88 -17.63
CA ASN A 41 10.13 -11.87 -16.99
C ASN A 41 9.35 -10.56 -16.67
N ASP A 42 8.06 -10.69 -16.37
CA ASP A 42 7.20 -9.60 -15.95
C ASP A 42 7.62 -9.12 -14.54
N GLY A 43 7.58 -7.81 -14.30
CA GLY A 43 7.89 -7.18 -13.01
C GLY A 43 6.66 -6.50 -12.41
N PRO A 44 6.83 -5.74 -11.32
CA PRO A 44 5.76 -4.93 -10.75
C PRO A 44 5.15 -3.99 -11.79
N ALA A 45 3.88 -3.66 -11.56
CA ALA A 45 3.12 -2.83 -12.49
C ALA A 45 3.63 -1.39 -12.53
N ILE A 46 3.84 -0.87 -13.75
CA ILE A 46 4.12 0.54 -14.02
C ILE A 46 3.07 1.07 -14.97
N TRP A 47 2.64 2.30 -14.75
CA TRP A 47 1.80 3.05 -15.69
C TRP A 47 2.52 4.32 -16.11
N VAL A 48 2.08 4.88 -17.22
CA VAL A 48 2.58 6.15 -17.71
C VAL A 48 1.40 7.07 -18.00
N ALA A 49 1.42 8.26 -17.42
CA ALA A 49 0.54 9.37 -17.73
C ALA A 49 1.31 10.38 -18.58
N LYS A 50 0.72 10.83 -19.70
CA LYS A 50 1.37 11.74 -20.63
C LYS A 50 0.41 12.81 -21.12
N ASP A 51 1.02 13.97 -21.39
CA ASP A 51 0.45 15.00 -22.27
C ASP A 51 1.43 15.32 -23.41
N PHE A 52 1.47 16.58 -23.87
CA PHE A 52 2.29 16.99 -25.01
C PHE A 52 3.79 16.99 -24.72
N ASP A 53 4.23 17.43 -23.53
CA ASP A 53 5.62 17.67 -23.17
C ASP A 53 6.01 17.16 -21.77
N SER A 54 5.07 16.51 -21.05
CA SER A 54 5.30 15.93 -19.76
C SER A 54 5.04 14.44 -19.72
N THR A 55 5.77 13.74 -18.85
CA THR A 55 5.62 12.30 -18.61
C THR A 55 5.68 12.01 -17.10
N LEU A 56 4.71 11.27 -16.59
CA LEU A 56 4.74 10.68 -15.25
C LEU A 56 4.72 9.16 -15.35
N TYR A 57 5.77 8.51 -14.84
CA TYR A 57 5.75 7.08 -14.57
C TYR A 57 5.17 6.84 -13.18
N LEU A 58 4.13 6.01 -13.09
CA LEU A 58 3.47 5.69 -11.81
C LEU A 58 3.77 4.23 -11.45
N PHE A 59 4.40 4.04 -10.32
CA PHE A 59 4.87 2.76 -9.82
C PHE A 59 4.25 2.47 -8.46
N GLY A 60 3.57 1.33 -8.36
CA GLY A 60 3.01 0.87 -7.10
C GLY A 60 4.09 0.24 -6.22
N THR A 61 4.22 0.68 -4.98
CA THR A 61 5.15 0.12 -4.00
C THR A 61 4.45 -0.80 -3.02
N VAL A 62 5.23 -1.63 -2.35
CA VAL A 62 4.82 -2.39 -1.16
C VAL A 62 5.83 -2.14 -0.05
N HIS A 63 5.29 -2.03 1.18
CA HIS A 63 6.06 -1.55 2.33
C HIS A 63 6.77 -2.64 3.12
N LEU A 64 6.49 -3.91 2.83
CA LEU A 64 7.07 -5.07 3.49
C LEU A 64 7.43 -6.10 2.43
N LEU A 65 8.70 -6.46 2.33
CA LEU A 65 9.20 -7.42 1.36
C LEU A 65 10.08 -8.48 2.03
N PRO A 66 10.09 -9.72 1.51
CA PRO A 66 11.10 -10.71 1.87
C PRO A 66 12.46 -10.34 1.24
N ASP A 67 13.53 -10.91 1.76
CA ASP A 67 14.91 -10.60 1.35
C ASP A 67 15.31 -11.16 -0.03
N ASP A 68 14.62 -12.17 -0.51
CA ASP A 68 14.92 -12.90 -1.74
C ASP A 68 14.06 -12.48 -2.94
N LEU A 69 13.22 -11.45 -2.83
CA LEU A 69 12.32 -11.03 -3.90
C LEU A 69 13.00 -10.08 -4.90
N ASP A 70 13.30 -10.57 -6.10
CA ASP A 70 13.80 -9.75 -7.21
C ASP A 70 12.65 -9.05 -7.93
N TRP A 71 12.50 -7.74 -7.69
CA TRP A 71 11.45 -6.91 -8.27
C TRP A 71 11.97 -5.78 -9.16
N GLN A 72 13.27 -5.44 -9.07
CA GLN A 72 13.84 -4.30 -9.77
C GLN A 72 14.13 -4.62 -11.24
N ARG A 73 13.10 -4.53 -12.07
CA ARG A 73 13.17 -4.81 -13.50
C ARG A 73 13.81 -3.66 -14.29
N GLN A 74 14.27 -3.96 -15.50
CA GLN A 74 14.96 -2.99 -16.34
C GLN A 74 14.06 -1.81 -16.72
N ASP A 75 12.79 -2.08 -17.07
CA ASP A 75 11.79 -1.06 -17.40
C ASP A 75 11.57 -0.05 -16.27
N MET A 76 11.43 -0.55 -15.03
CA MET A 76 11.35 0.31 -13.86
C MET A 76 12.63 1.11 -13.64
N ARG A 77 13.80 0.45 -13.80
CA ARG A 77 15.08 1.16 -13.66
C ARG A 77 15.26 2.26 -14.70
N ASP A 78 14.83 2.01 -15.94
CA ASP A 78 14.90 2.97 -17.04
C ASP A 78 13.95 4.16 -16.80
N ALA A 79 12.68 3.88 -16.48
CA ALA A 79 11.71 4.90 -16.13
C ALA A 79 12.17 5.77 -14.94
N PHE A 80 12.74 5.14 -13.91
CA PHE A 80 13.27 5.88 -12.77
C PHE A 80 14.49 6.72 -13.15
N SER A 81 15.39 6.21 -14.00
CA SER A 81 16.58 6.94 -14.45
C SER A 81 16.24 8.16 -15.30
N GLU A 82 15.20 8.04 -16.16
CA GLU A 82 14.73 9.12 -17.02
C GLU A 82 14.10 10.27 -16.23
N ALA A 83 13.48 9.98 -15.10
CA ALA A 83 12.80 10.97 -14.28
C ALA A 83 13.81 11.93 -13.60
N GLY A 84 13.62 13.23 -13.82
CA GLY A 84 14.35 14.28 -13.08
C GLY A 84 13.78 14.52 -11.68
N THR A 85 12.47 14.32 -11.51
CA THR A 85 11.74 14.47 -10.25
C THR A 85 11.14 13.14 -9.82
N VAL A 86 11.24 12.82 -8.53
CA VAL A 86 10.63 11.63 -7.95
C VAL A 86 9.63 12.05 -6.87
N PHE A 87 8.44 11.51 -6.94
CA PHE A 87 7.38 11.74 -5.96
C PHE A 87 7.24 10.52 -5.05
N PHE A 88 7.21 10.76 -3.76
CA PHE A 88 6.89 9.76 -2.73
C PHE A 88 5.70 10.22 -1.91
N GLU A 89 5.04 9.30 -1.21
CA GLU A 89 3.93 9.65 -0.33
C GLU A 89 4.37 10.65 0.74
N VAL A 90 5.35 10.28 1.56
CA VAL A 90 5.80 11.04 2.73
C VAL A 90 7.32 11.06 2.89
N ASP A 91 7.80 12.09 3.55
CA ASP A 91 9.19 12.20 3.99
C ASP A 91 9.47 11.27 5.17
N THR A 92 10.37 10.30 4.93
CA THR A 92 10.81 9.30 5.90
C THR A 92 12.25 9.52 6.34
N SER A 93 12.78 10.72 6.15
CA SER A 93 14.12 11.09 6.66
C SER A 93 14.23 10.85 8.18
N PRO A 94 15.44 10.64 8.72
CA PRO A 94 15.63 10.37 10.14
C PRO A 94 14.97 11.43 11.04
N GLU A 95 15.01 12.70 10.66
CA GLU A 95 14.40 13.82 11.38
C GLU A 95 12.87 13.67 11.40
N ARG A 96 12.25 13.38 10.27
CA ARG A 96 10.80 13.21 10.14
C ARG A 96 10.30 11.94 10.82
N ARG A 97 11.13 10.90 10.89
CA ARG A 97 10.80 9.69 11.65
C ARG A 97 10.62 9.98 13.15
N VAL A 98 11.39 10.92 13.70
CA VAL A 98 11.20 11.35 15.10
C VAL A 98 9.85 12.04 15.26
N ASP A 99 9.52 13.00 14.37
CA ASP A 99 8.23 13.70 14.38
C ASP A 99 7.07 12.69 14.27
N GLY A 100 7.18 11.72 13.36
CA GLY A 100 6.20 10.65 13.18
C GLY A 100 6.02 9.76 14.41
N THR A 101 7.11 9.42 15.10
CA THR A 101 7.04 8.65 16.35
C THR A 101 6.32 9.43 17.43
N VAL A 102 6.59 10.72 17.58
CA VAL A 102 5.91 11.59 18.53
C VAL A 102 4.42 11.63 18.22
N LEU A 103 4.05 11.92 16.97
CA LEU A 103 2.65 12.03 16.56
C LEU A 103 1.90 10.70 16.69
N THR A 104 2.51 9.58 16.28
CA THR A 104 1.92 8.25 16.47
C THR A 104 1.70 7.95 17.96
N THR A 105 2.62 8.37 18.82
CA THR A 105 2.48 8.22 20.27
C THR A 105 1.32 9.07 20.80
N GLU A 106 1.23 10.33 20.38
CA GLU A 106 0.18 11.25 20.82
C GLU A 106 -1.21 10.81 20.36
N LEU A 107 -1.36 10.37 19.12
CA LEU A 107 -2.65 9.96 18.54
C LEU A 107 -3.01 8.50 18.81
N GLY A 108 -2.01 7.64 18.96
CA GLY A 108 -2.19 6.20 19.03
C GLY A 108 -2.12 5.60 20.43
N LEU A 109 -1.60 6.32 21.43
CA LEU A 109 -1.63 5.85 22.80
C LEU A 109 -2.78 6.51 23.57
N ARG A 110 -3.42 5.69 24.42
CA ARG A 110 -4.51 6.14 25.27
C ARG A 110 -3.97 6.97 26.43
N SER A 111 -4.50 8.15 26.61
CA SER A 111 -4.13 9.09 27.67
C SER A 111 -5.25 9.29 28.70
N ASP A 112 -6.43 8.68 28.47
CA ASP A 112 -7.63 8.82 29.30
C ASP A 112 -7.68 7.85 30.50
N GLY A 113 -6.64 7.01 30.67
CA GLY A 113 -6.55 6.00 31.74
C GLY A 113 -7.39 4.75 31.49
N THR A 114 -8.08 4.66 30.34
CA THR A 114 -8.82 3.46 29.94
C THR A 114 -7.91 2.47 29.20
N ARG A 115 -8.33 1.22 29.10
CA ARG A 115 -7.65 0.17 28.36
C ARG A 115 -8.34 -0.08 27.03
N LEU A 116 -7.61 -0.63 26.05
CA LEU A 116 -8.21 -1.09 24.81
C LEU A 116 -9.34 -2.09 25.09
N SER A 117 -9.13 -3.04 25.97
CA SER A 117 -10.13 -4.05 26.36
C SER A 117 -11.40 -3.48 26.99
N ASP A 118 -11.39 -2.26 27.55
CA ASP A 118 -12.58 -1.60 28.05
C ASP A 118 -13.55 -1.19 26.93
N ARG A 119 -13.08 -1.12 25.68
CA ARG A 119 -13.83 -0.77 24.46
C ARG A 119 -14.30 -1.98 23.67
N LEU A 120 -13.85 -3.18 24.04
CA LEU A 120 -14.15 -4.43 23.37
C LEU A 120 -15.25 -5.20 24.08
N ASP A 121 -16.11 -5.86 23.32
CA ASP A 121 -17.05 -6.83 23.86
C ASP A 121 -16.37 -8.17 24.23
N ASN A 122 -17.14 -9.13 24.75
CA ASN A 122 -16.57 -10.41 25.18
C ASN A 122 -16.03 -11.26 24.03
N PHE A 123 -16.64 -11.18 22.83
CA PHE A 123 -16.15 -11.89 21.66
C PHE A 123 -14.82 -11.30 21.23
N GLN A 124 -14.73 -9.99 21.11
CA GLN A 124 -13.53 -9.26 20.69
C GLN A 124 -12.36 -9.47 21.68
N LYS A 125 -12.64 -9.53 22.99
CA LYS A 125 -11.62 -9.87 24.00
C LYS A 125 -11.06 -11.27 23.81
N ASN A 126 -11.92 -12.25 23.57
CA ASN A 126 -11.46 -13.63 23.32
C ASN A 126 -10.62 -13.72 22.04
N VAL A 127 -11.00 -12.99 20.99
CA VAL A 127 -10.23 -12.94 19.74
C VAL A 127 -8.87 -12.26 19.96
N MET A 128 -8.82 -11.19 20.75
CA MET A 128 -7.57 -10.51 21.13
C MET A 128 -6.63 -11.46 21.90
N GLU A 129 -7.15 -12.21 22.89
CA GLU A 129 -6.36 -13.20 23.61
C GLU A 129 -5.82 -14.30 22.70
N ALA A 130 -6.63 -14.77 21.75
CA ALA A 130 -6.20 -15.78 20.77
C ALA A 130 -5.10 -15.26 19.84
N ALA A 131 -5.22 -14.04 19.33
CA ALA A 131 -4.23 -13.41 18.47
C ALA A 131 -2.87 -13.22 19.19
N VAL A 132 -2.91 -12.75 20.43
CA VAL A 132 -1.71 -12.53 21.25
C VAL A 132 -1.01 -13.84 21.59
N ASN A 133 -1.75 -14.90 21.95
CA ASN A 133 -1.19 -16.20 22.30
C ASN A 133 -0.50 -16.91 21.13
N ASN A 134 -0.88 -16.56 19.89
CA ASN A 134 -0.30 -17.11 18.66
C ASN A 134 0.91 -16.34 18.13
N GLY A 135 1.24 -15.18 18.73
CA GLY A 135 2.29 -14.31 18.20
C GLY A 135 3.15 -13.74 19.27
N ASP A 136 4.07 -14.23 19.90
CA ASP A 136 5.06 -13.66 20.87
C ASP A 136 4.74 -12.23 21.38
N LEU A 137 3.44 -11.89 21.45
CA LEU A 137 2.89 -10.60 21.81
C LEU A 137 2.32 -10.69 23.24
N THR A 138 2.08 -9.55 23.84
CA THR A 138 1.42 -9.50 25.14
C THR A 138 0.18 -8.61 25.09
N ILE A 139 -0.88 -9.02 25.77
CA ILE A 139 -2.08 -8.18 25.93
C ILE A 139 -1.69 -6.79 26.48
N ALA A 140 -0.76 -6.73 27.42
CA ALA A 140 -0.30 -5.49 28.01
C ALA A 140 0.30 -4.51 26.97
N ALA A 141 0.86 -5.00 25.87
CA ALA A 141 1.38 -4.14 24.82
C ALA A 141 0.24 -3.45 24.03
N LEU A 142 -0.91 -4.11 23.88
CA LEU A 142 -2.07 -3.57 23.17
C LEU A 142 -2.95 -2.67 24.02
N GLU A 143 -3.00 -2.90 25.34
CA GLU A 143 -3.94 -2.22 26.26
C GLU A 143 -3.79 -0.70 26.29
N GLY A 144 -2.60 -0.20 26.03
CA GLY A 144 -2.32 1.24 25.96
C GLY A 144 -2.58 1.87 24.58
N MET A 145 -3.00 1.10 23.56
CA MET A 145 -3.15 1.58 22.21
C MET A 145 -4.59 1.97 21.88
N GLN A 146 -4.75 2.94 20.98
CA GLN A 146 -6.00 3.14 20.24
C GLN A 146 -6.23 1.96 19.30
N PRO A 147 -7.49 1.64 18.91
CA PRO A 147 -7.75 0.45 18.10
C PRO A 147 -7.03 0.45 16.74
N TRP A 148 -6.90 1.62 16.09
CA TRP A 148 -6.18 1.75 14.83
C TRP A 148 -4.70 1.37 14.97
N LEU A 149 -4.03 1.84 16.02
CA LEU A 149 -2.61 1.55 16.25
C LEU A 149 -2.40 0.07 16.62
N ALA A 150 -3.32 -0.51 17.40
CA ALA A 150 -3.28 -1.93 17.74
C ALA A 150 -3.42 -2.82 16.50
N SER A 151 -4.32 -2.46 15.57
CA SER A 151 -4.50 -3.17 14.28
C SER A 151 -3.23 -3.12 13.43
N GLU A 152 -2.64 -1.93 13.27
CA GLU A 152 -1.40 -1.78 12.50
C GLU A 152 -0.23 -2.53 13.15
N TYR A 153 -0.13 -2.47 14.47
CA TYR A 153 0.89 -3.20 15.22
C TYR A 153 0.79 -4.73 15.02
N LEU A 154 -0.41 -5.28 15.11
CA LEU A 154 -0.66 -6.71 14.90
C LEU A 154 -0.34 -7.13 13.46
N THR A 155 -0.77 -6.36 12.47
CA THR A 155 -0.49 -6.64 11.05
C THR A 155 1.02 -6.63 10.78
N PHE A 156 1.73 -5.64 11.31
CA PHE A 156 3.18 -5.56 11.18
C PHE A 156 3.89 -6.76 11.85
N ALA A 157 3.47 -7.11 13.07
CA ALA A 157 4.03 -8.25 13.78
C ALA A 157 3.82 -9.57 13.02
N ALA A 158 2.62 -9.79 12.45
CA ALA A 158 2.33 -10.97 11.65
C ALA A 158 3.20 -11.04 10.38
N ALA A 159 3.41 -9.92 9.70
CA ALA A 159 4.26 -9.86 8.52
C ALA A 159 5.75 -10.10 8.87
N GLN A 160 6.24 -9.53 9.97
CA GLN A 160 7.60 -9.80 10.45
C GLN A 160 7.81 -11.28 10.82
N ASN A 161 6.83 -11.90 11.47
CA ASN A 161 6.87 -13.34 11.78
C ASN A 161 6.90 -14.21 10.52
N ALA A 162 6.39 -13.71 9.40
CA ALA A 162 6.48 -14.35 8.08
C ALA A 162 7.79 -14.03 7.33
N GLY A 163 8.72 -13.27 7.94
CA GLY A 163 10.02 -12.95 7.35
C GLY A 163 10.04 -11.72 6.46
N LEU A 164 8.96 -10.90 6.45
CA LEU A 164 8.96 -9.67 5.69
C LEU A 164 9.56 -8.52 6.51
N SER A 165 10.24 -7.59 5.82
CA SER A 165 10.91 -6.43 6.44
C SER A 165 10.53 -5.12 5.75
N ALA A 166 10.30 -4.08 6.54
CA ALA A 166 10.10 -2.72 6.05
C ALA A 166 11.39 -2.08 5.52
N GLU A 167 12.55 -2.52 5.99
CA GLU A 167 13.86 -2.05 5.53
C GLU A 167 14.12 -2.48 4.08
N LEU A 168 13.46 -3.55 3.63
CA LEU A 168 13.54 -4.08 2.27
C LEU A 168 12.45 -3.53 1.35
N SER A 169 11.59 -2.64 1.85
CA SER A 169 10.47 -2.06 1.08
C SER A 169 10.92 -1.42 -0.23
N ALA A 170 10.03 -1.45 -1.22
CA ALA A 170 10.27 -0.78 -2.49
C ALA A 170 10.43 0.74 -2.31
N ASP A 171 9.72 1.34 -1.36
CA ASP A 171 9.82 2.76 -1.01
C ASP A 171 11.21 3.15 -0.53
N GLU A 172 11.75 2.43 0.46
CA GLU A 172 13.07 2.73 1.03
C GLU A 172 14.19 2.51 0.01
N ALA A 173 14.08 1.48 -0.83
CA ALA A 173 15.02 1.23 -1.91
C ALA A 173 15.01 2.37 -2.94
N LEU A 174 13.83 2.85 -3.36
CA LEU A 174 13.69 3.95 -4.32
C LEU A 174 14.09 5.30 -3.71
N LYS A 175 13.73 5.59 -2.46
CA LYS A 175 14.19 6.81 -1.74
C LYS A 175 15.70 6.86 -1.63
N SER A 176 16.31 5.75 -1.22
CA SER A 176 17.78 5.63 -1.13
C SER A 176 18.44 5.82 -2.50
N ARG A 177 17.82 5.32 -3.57
CA ARG A 177 18.31 5.50 -4.93
C ARG A 177 18.17 6.96 -5.38
N ALA A 178 17.00 7.59 -5.17
CA ALA A 178 16.76 9.00 -5.50
C ALA A 178 17.80 9.93 -4.84
N ALA A 179 18.07 9.71 -3.55
CA ALA A 179 19.06 10.48 -2.82
C ALA A 179 20.47 10.31 -3.37
N ARG A 180 20.88 9.08 -3.69
CA ARG A 180 22.22 8.81 -4.28
C ARG A 180 22.37 9.42 -5.68
N GLU A 181 21.30 9.43 -6.48
CA GLU A 181 21.31 9.98 -7.84
C GLU A 181 21.06 11.51 -7.86
N GLY A 182 20.86 12.15 -6.71
CA GLY A 182 20.64 13.60 -6.59
C GLY A 182 19.36 14.08 -7.28
N LYS A 183 18.32 13.24 -7.33
CA LYS A 183 17.04 13.58 -7.95
C LYS A 183 16.28 14.62 -7.11
N ASN A 184 15.48 15.44 -7.77
CA ASN A 184 14.51 16.29 -7.08
C ASN A 184 13.43 15.41 -6.43
N ILE A 185 13.24 15.54 -5.11
CA ILE A 185 12.26 14.72 -4.37
C ILE A 185 11.12 15.61 -3.92
N ILE A 186 9.90 15.19 -4.22
CA ILE A 186 8.66 15.85 -3.78
C ILE A 186 7.83 14.83 -2.99
N TYR A 187 7.31 15.25 -1.85
CA TYR A 187 6.39 14.45 -1.03
C TYR A 187 4.96 14.90 -1.28
N LEU A 188 4.07 13.94 -1.51
CA LEU A 188 2.68 14.18 -1.90
C LEU A 188 1.80 14.60 -0.72
N GLU A 189 2.18 14.19 0.49
CA GLU A 189 1.49 14.55 1.72
C GLU A 189 2.43 14.68 2.91
N SER A 190 1.93 15.21 4.01
CA SER A 190 2.64 15.23 5.28
C SER A 190 2.47 13.89 6.01
N LEU A 191 3.43 13.56 6.88
CA LEU A 191 3.33 12.41 7.76
C LEU A 191 2.11 12.49 8.69
N GLU A 192 1.73 13.71 9.12
CA GLU A 192 0.52 13.94 9.89
C GLU A 192 -0.74 13.56 9.11
N THR A 193 -0.85 13.96 7.84
CA THR A 193 -1.99 13.59 6.97
C THR A 193 -2.13 12.08 6.86
N GLN A 194 -1.02 11.38 6.67
CA GLN A 194 -1.01 9.94 6.55
C GLN A 194 -1.44 9.23 7.84
N ILE A 195 -0.90 9.62 9.01
CA ILE A 195 -1.26 9.05 10.31
C ILE A 195 -2.75 9.29 10.62
N ARG A 196 -3.23 10.51 10.36
CA ARG A 196 -4.62 10.88 10.61
C ARG A 196 -5.61 10.12 9.71
N ALA A 197 -5.20 9.62 8.57
CA ALA A 197 -6.07 8.80 7.71
C ALA A 197 -6.63 7.57 8.45
N SER A 198 -5.84 6.96 9.35
CA SER A 198 -6.29 5.87 10.23
C SER A 198 -6.81 6.39 11.58
N ALA A 199 -6.08 7.34 12.19
CA ALA A 199 -6.36 7.82 13.54
C ALA A 199 -7.69 8.58 13.68
N ASP A 200 -8.10 9.32 12.64
CA ASP A 200 -9.32 10.13 12.65
C ASP A 200 -10.57 9.35 12.20
N LEU A 201 -10.44 8.05 11.87
CA LEU A 201 -11.61 7.21 11.65
C LEU A 201 -12.45 7.12 12.95
N PRO A 202 -13.79 7.08 12.86
CA PRO A 202 -14.63 6.83 14.02
C PRO A 202 -14.19 5.58 14.80
N GLU A 203 -14.17 5.66 16.15
CA GLU A 203 -13.65 4.56 16.99
C GLU A 203 -14.33 3.21 16.68
N TYR A 204 -15.61 3.19 16.38
CA TYR A 204 -16.31 1.95 16.03
C TYR A 204 -15.77 1.29 14.75
N LEU A 205 -15.36 2.06 13.76
CA LEU A 205 -14.70 1.55 12.54
C LEU A 205 -13.28 1.06 12.84
N GLN A 206 -12.55 1.77 13.70
CA GLN A 206 -11.23 1.31 14.14
C GLN A 206 -11.33 -0.03 14.89
N ILE A 207 -12.35 -0.21 15.74
CA ILE A 207 -12.64 -1.48 16.45
C ILE A 207 -13.02 -2.59 15.46
N GLU A 208 -13.81 -2.29 14.45
CA GLU A 208 -14.17 -3.25 13.39
C GLU A 208 -12.93 -3.75 12.66
N ILE A 209 -12.06 -2.83 12.20
CA ILE A 209 -10.79 -3.15 11.55
C ILE A 209 -9.89 -3.98 12.49
N LEU A 210 -9.76 -3.57 13.75
CA LEU A 210 -8.97 -4.30 14.74
C LEU A 210 -9.51 -5.71 14.96
N THR A 211 -10.82 -5.88 15.09
CA THR A 211 -11.45 -7.19 15.32
C THR A 211 -11.11 -8.14 14.18
N GLU A 212 -11.27 -7.68 12.96
CA GLU A 212 -10.96 -8.47 11.77
C GLU A 212 -9.45 -8.80 11.66
N THR A 213 -8.59 -7.83 12.01
CA THR A 213 -7.14 -8.06 12.09
C THR A 213 -6.80 -9.15 13.10
N MET A 214 -7.43 -9.14 14.27
CA MET A 214 -7.23 -10.15 15.31
C MET A 214 -7.73 -11.54 14.89
N GLU A 215 -8.92 -11.63 14.27
CA GLU A 215 -9.47 -12.89 13.76
C GLU A 215 -8.57 -13.55 12.70
N ARG A 216 -7.92 -12.73 11.90
CA ARG A 216 -7.05 -13.17 10.79
C ARG A 216 -5.58 -13.20 11.13
N PHE A 217 -5.18 -12.92 12.35
CA PHE A 217 -3.77 -12.76 12.73
C PHE A 217 -2.87 -13.88 12.20
N ASN A 218 -3.31 -15.14 12.29
CA ASN A 218 -2.54 -16.31 11.84
C ASN A 218 -2.38 -16.40 10.31
N SER A 219 -3.21 -15.73 9.53
CA SER A 219 -3.14 -15.73 8.05
C SER A 219 -2.48 -14.47 7.49
N LEU A 220 -2.40 -13.38 8.26
CA LEU A 220 -1.91 -12.07 7.77
C LEU A 220 -0.47 -12.16 7.22
N GLY A 221 0.41 -12.92 7.85
CA GLY A 221 1.78 -13.08 7.36
C GLY A 221 1.85 -13.74 5.99
N GLN A 222 1.06 -14.82 5.78
CA GLN A 222 0.99 -15.47 4.47
C GLN A 222 0.32 -14.57 3.42
N GLU A 223 -0.72 -13.84 3.80
CA GLU A 223 -1.39 -12.89 2.91
C GLU A 223 -0.45 -11.76 2.47
N ALA A 224 0.36 -11.24 3.39
CA ALA A 224 1.37 -10.25 3.06
C ALA A 224 2.43 -10.80 2.10
N THR A 225 2.84 -12.07 2.27
CA THR A 225 3.74 -12.76 1.35
C THR A 225 3.11 -12.92 -0.04
N ASP A 226 1.86 -13.39 -0.10
CA ASP A 226 1.12 -13.57 -1.36
C ASP A 226 0.98 -12.23 -2.10
N ILE A 227 0.71 -11.14 -1.39
CA ILE A 227 0.65 -9.79 -1.95
C ILE A 227 2.00 -9.37 -2.52
N ALA A 228 3.10 -9.57 -1.80
CA ALA A 228 4.44 -9.24 -2.27
C ALA A 228 4.81 -10.03 -3.54
N GLU A 229 4.50 -11.33 -3.56
CA GLU A 229 4.71 -12.19 -4.74
C GLU A 229 3.87 -11.72 -5.94
N GLN A 230 2.58 -11.49 -5.75
CA GLN A 230 1.69 -11.02 -6.82
C GLN A 230 2.07 -9.63 -7.32
N TRP A 231 2.47 -8.75 -6.43
CA TRP A 231 3.01 -7.45 -6.78
C TRP A 231 4.27 -7.58 -7.64
N SER A 232 5.20 -8.44 -7.28
CA SER A 232 6.48 -8.61 -7.99
C SER A 232 6.35 -9.07 -9.43
N ILE A 233 5.20 -9.62 -9.81
CA ILE A 233 4.89 -10.08 -11.17
C ILE A 233 3.81 -9.25 -11.86
N GLY A 234 3.40 -8.12 -11.27
CA GLY A 234 2.40 -7.22 -11.84
C GLY A 234 0.96 -7.74 -11.82
N GLY A 235 0.62 -8.60 -10.87
CA GLY A 235 -0.68 -9.26 -10.69
C GLY A 235 -1.79 -8.31 -10.20
N THR A 236 -2.10 -7.27 -10.96
CA THR A 236 -3.03 -6.19 -10.57
C THR A 236 -4.45 -6.66 -10.29
N ASP A 237 -4.94 -7.70 -10.99
CA ASP A 237 -6.28 -8.26 -10.74
C ASP A 237 -6.37 -8.87 -9.34
N TYR A 238 -5.39 -9.73 -9.00
CA TYR A 238 -5.31 -10.32 -7.66
C TYR A 238 -5.22 -9.24 -6.58
N LEU A 239 -4.35 -8.24 -6.79
CA LEU A 239 -4.18 -7.14 -5.83
C LEU A 239 -5.44 -6.29 -5.70
N THR A 240 -6.18 -6.09 -6.78
CA THR A 240 -7.47 -5.37 -6.73
C THR A 240 -8.51 -6.16 -5.94
N GLU A 241 -8.62 -7.46 -6.16
CA GLU A 241 -9.53 -8.34 -5.42
C GLU A 241 -9.15 -8.45 -3.94
N THR A 242 -7.86 -8.43 -3.63
CA THR A 242 -7.36 -8.62 -2.26
C THR A 242 -7.31 -7.32 -1.45
N LEU A 243 -6.93 -6.20 -2.06
CA LEU A 243 -6.74 -4.93 -1.36
C LEU A 243 -7.95 -3.99 -1.48
N ILE A 244 -8.54 -3.89 -2.66
CA ILE A 244 -9.56 -2.86 -2.95
C ILE A 244 -10.97 -3.36 -2.71
N ALA A 245 -11.31 -4.55 -3.21
CA ALA A 245 -12.68 -5.07 -3.09
C ALA A 245 -13.14 -5.19 -1.63
N PRO A 246 -12.33 -5.70 -0.68
CA PRO A 246 -12.74 -5.76 0.72
C PRO A 246 -12.93 -4.38 1.37
N MET A 247 -12.08 -3.41 1.02
CA MET A 247 -12.23 -2.04 1.53
C MET A 247 -13.53 -1.38 1.03
N LYS A 248 -13.90 -1.63 -0.24
CA LYS A 248 -15.16 -1.14 -0.82
C LYS A 248 -16.40 -1.82 -0.25
N ALA A 249 -16.27 -3.03 0.29
CA ALA A 249 -17.38 -3.74 0.95
C ALA A 249 -17.68 -3.20 2.36
N ARG A 250 -16.81 -2.37 2.92
CA ARG A 250 -16.92 -1.73 4.24
C ARG A 250 -17.59 -0.36 4.15
N PRO A 251 -17.89 0.28 5.30
CA PRO A 251 -18.31 1.67 5.33
C PRO A 251 -17.39 2.58 4.51
N PRO A 252 -17.95 3.46 3.66
CA PRO A 252 -17.19 4.22 2.69
C PRO A 252 -16.15 5.17 3.31
N GLU A 253 -16.32 5.51 4.59
CA GLU A 253 -15.38 6.34 5.35
C GLU A 253 -13.98 5.75 5.37
N ILE A 254 -13.86 4.42 5.46
CA ILE A 254 -12.58 3.70 5.48
C ILE A 254 -11.86 3.90 4.13
N PHE A 255 -12.52 3.53 3.03
CA PHE A 255 -11.95 3.68 1.70
C PHE A 255 -11.67 5.15 1.35
N ASN A 256 -12.57 6.05 1.74
CA ASN A 256 -12.41 7.47 1.47
C ASN A 256 -11.19 8.05 2.17
N SER A 257 -11.04 7.79 3.46
CA SER A 257 -9.92 8.31 4.27
C SER A 257 -8.58 7.71 3.84
N LEU A 258 -8.52 6.39 3.65
CA LEU A 258 -7.27 5.70 3.39
C LEU A 258 -6.77 5.85 1.94
N LEU A 259 -7.68 6.02 0.97
CA LEU A 259 -7.30 6.03 -0.45
C LEU A 259 -7.86 7.22 -1.22
N ARG A 260 -9.20 7.36 -1.36
CA ARG A 260 -9.83 8.28 -2.31
C ARG A 260 -9.42 9.73 -2.10
N ASP A 261 -9.52 10.23 -0.89
CA ASP A 261 -9.31 11.65 -0.61
C ASP A 261 -7.82 12.01 -0.74
N ARG A 262 -6.94 11.07 -0.40
CA ARG A 262 -5.50 11.16 -0.64
C ARG A 262 -5.18 11.14 -2.15
N ASN A 263 -5.76 10.22 -2.92
CA ASN A 263 -5.59 10.15 -4.37
C ASN A 263 -5.96 11.48 -5.06
N ARG A 264 -7.07 12.11 -4.66
CA ARG A 264 -7.49 13.42 -5.17
C ARG A 264 -6.51 14.52 -4.85
N ALA A 265 -6.04 14.58 -3.61
CA ALA A 265 -5.05 15.56 -3.19
C ALA A 265 -3.73 15.40 -3.96
N TRP A 266 -3.27 14.15 -4.13
CA TRP A 266 -2.05 13.84 -4.88
C TRP A 266 -2.18 14.13 -6.37
N ALA A 267 -3.32 13.79 -6.98
CA ALA A 267 -3.60 14.12 -8.38
C ALA A 267 -3.44 15.63 -8.64
N SER A 268 -3.91 16.48 -7.73
CA SER A 268 -3.76 17.93 -7.86
C SER A 268 -2.30 18.39 -7.83
N THR A 269 -1.45 17.71 -7.07
CA THR A 269 0.01 17.99 -7.04
C THR A 269 0.68 17.52 -8.33
N LEU A 270 0.31 16.34 -8.81
CA LEU A 270 0.86 15.76 -10.04
C LEU A 270 0.42 16.54 -11.28
N THR A 271 -0.83 17.00 -11.33
CA THR A 271 -1.35 17.86 -12.40
C THR A 271 -0.56 19.16 -12.49
N ARG A 272 -0.26 19.80 -11.35
CA ARG A 272 0.55 21.01 -11.33
C ARG A 272 1.97 20.77 -11.86
N PHE A 273 2.54 19.59 -11.61
CA PHE A 273 3.83 19.22 -12.22
C PHE A 273 3.70 19.04 -13.73
N MET A 274 2.58 18.50 -14.21
CA MET A 274 2.30 18.28 -15.64
C MET A 274 1.98 19.58 -16.40
N GLU A 275 1.71 20.70 -15.72
CA GLU A 275 1.57 22.02 -16.37
C GLU A 275 2.92 22.55 -16.92
N ASP A 276 4.04 22.04 -16.40
CA ASP A 276 5.38 22.32 -16.88
C ASP A 276 5.94 21.11 -17.66
N SER A 277 6.95 21.32 -18.50
CA SER A 277 7.59 20.20 -19.22
C SER A 277 8.51 19.39 -18.31
N GLY A 278 8.50 18.06 -18.42
CA GLY A 278 9.44 17.21 -17.68
C GLY A 278 9.03 15.74 -17.54
N THR A 279 9.94 14.98 -16.93
CA THR A 279 9.69 13.58 -16.61
C THR A 279 9.76 13.36 -15.09
N GLY A 280 8.67 12.80 -14.53
CA GLY A 280 8.55 12.45 -13.12
C GLY A 280 8.34 10.94 -12.92
N PHE A 281 8.76 10.45 -11.75
CA PHE A 281 8.48 9.09 -11.30
C PHE A 281 7.73 9.15 -9.97
N VAL A 282 6.55 8.57 -9.93
CA VAL A 282 5.63 8.56 -8.77
C VAL A 282 5.68 7.18 -8.13
N ALA A 283 6.21 7.10 -6.91
CA ALA A 283 6.28 5.88 -6.12
C ALA A 283 5.31 5.99 -4.93
N VAL A 284 4.19 5.27 -5.02
CA VAL A 284 3.11 5.27 -4.02
C VAL A 284 2.63 3.86 -3.77
N GLY A 285 2.04 3.60 -2.61
CA GLY A 285 1.49 2.28 -2.27
C GLY A 285 0.59 1.75 -3.38
N THR A 286 0.78 0.48 -3.73
CA THR A 286 0.11 -0.16 -4.87
C THR A 286 -1.41 0.02 -4.85
N ALA A 287 -2.05 0.00 -3.66
CA ALA A 287 -3.49 0.20 -3.54
C ALA A 287 -4.00 1.52 -4.12
N HIS A 288 -3.18 2.57 -4.10
CA HIS A 288 -3.50 3.87 -4.68
C HIS A 288 -3.61 3.86 -6.22
N LEU A 289 -3.04 2.85 -6.88
CA LEU A 289 -3.05 2.70 -8.33
C LEU A 289 -4.07 1.67 -8.82
N LEU A 290 -4.87 1.06 -7.93
CA LEU A 290 -5.80 -0.01 -8.26
C LEU A 290 -7.27 0.44 -8.17
N GLY A 291 -8.10 -0.11 -9.06
CA GLY A 291 -9.54 0.11 -9.06
C GLY A 291 -9.98 1.47 -9.64
N GLU A 292 -11.30 1.71 -9.59
CA GLU A 292 -11.94 2.84 -10.29
C GLU A 292 -11.69 4.22 -9.66
N GLN A 293 -11.38 4.27 -8.35
CA GLN A 293 -11.10 5.52 -7.62
C GLN A 293 -9.60 5.65 -7.30
N SER A 294 -8.77 5.11 -8.17
CA SER A 294 -7.33 5.17 -8.07
C SER A 294 -6.76 6.53 -8.49
N LEU A 295 -5.53 6.78 -8.14
CA LEU A 295 -4.76 7.94 -8.64
C LEU A 295 -4.71 7.96 -10.18
N LEU A 296 -4.68 6.77 -10.83
CA LEU A 296 -4.75 6.66 -12.29
C LEU A 296 -6.07 7.19 -12.85
N SER A 297 -7.18 6.91 -12.15
CA SER A 297 -8.51 7.39 -12.55
C SER A 297 -8.64 8.90 -12.36
N GLU A 298 -8.13 9.44 -11.25
CA GLU A 298 -8.12 10.89 -11.00
C GLU A 298 -7.32 11.64 -12.09
N LEU A 299 -6.19 11.08 -12.56
CA LEU A 299 -5.43 11.66 -13.67
C LEU A 299 -6.17 11.58 -15.00
N ARG A 300 -6.88 10.48 -15.28
CA ARG A 300 -7.73 10.35 -16.47
C ARG A 300 -8.89 11.35 -16.49
N GLU A 301 -9.53 11.57 -15.34
CA GLU A 301 -10.59 12.58 -15.15
C GLU A 301 -10.09 14.00 -15.44
N GLN A 302 -8.80 14.24 -15.23
CA GLN A 302 -8.15 15.51 -15.56
C GLN A 302 -7.67 15.60 -17.00
N GLY A 303 -7.92 14.58 -17.82
CA GLY A 303 -7.67 14.59 -19.26
C GLY A 303 -6.33 13.99 -19.70
N TYR A 304 -5.54 13.43 -18.78
CA TYR A 304 -4.28 12.79 -19.15
C TYR A 304 -4.50 11.39 -19.73
N SER A 305 -3.69 11.04 -20.74
CA SER A 305 -3.64 9.66 -21.24
C SER A 305 -2.86 8.81 -20.26
N VAL A 306 -3.52 7.81 -19.64
CA VAL A 306 -2.89 6.91 -18.66
C VAL A 306 -2.97 5.48 -19.16
N GLN A 307 -1.81 4.86 -19.39
CA GLN A 307 -1.68 3.51 -19.93
C GLN A 307 -0.70 2.67 -19.12
N ARG A 308 -0.82 1.33 -19.21
CA ARG A 308 0.19 0.42 -18.70
C ARG A 308 1.50 0.64 -19.46
N TYR A 309 2.61 0.74 -18.73
CA TYR A 309 3.95 0.87 -19.32
C TYR A 309 4.65 -0.48 -19.39
N TYR A 310 5.16 -0.80 -20.57
CA TYR A 310 6.02 -1.96 -20.81
C TYR A 310 7.24 -1.47 -21.60
N ALA A 311 8.43 -1.59 -21.06
CA ALA A 311 9.66 -1.35 -21.81
C ALA A 311 9.96 -2.59 -22.66
N PHE A 312 9.42 -2.64 -23.85
CA PHE A 312 9.75 -3.70 -24.80
C PHE A 312 11.05 -3.36 -25.55
N LYS A 313 11.88 -4.38 -25.82
CA LYS A 313 13.05 -4.24 -26.69
C LYS A 313 12.60 -3.84 -28.10
N GLY A 314 12.37 -2.54 -28.32
CA GLY A 314 12.27 -1.94 -29.64
C GLY A 314 10.88 -1.65 -30.21
N GLU A 315 9.78 -1.95 -29.53
CA GLU A 315 8.43 -1.56 -29.99
C GLU A 315 7.53 -1.17 -28.83
N ASN A 316 6.89 -0.01 -28.92
CA ASN A 316 5.83 0.40 -27.98
C ASN A 316 4.58 -0.45 -28.27
N VAL A 317 4.38 -1.52 -27.55
CA VAL A 317 3.11 -2.24 -27.56
C VAL A 317 2.13 -1.48 -26.68
N ILE A 318 1.24 -0.75 -27.31
CA ILE A 318 0.06 -0.17 -26.66
C ILE A 318 -0.88 -1.33 -26.39
N ASP A 319 -1.05 -1.70 -25.12
CA ASP A 319 -2.04 -2.70 -24.75
C ASP A 319 -3.45 -2.11 -24.89
N THR A 320 -4.18 -2.52 -25.92
CA THR A 320 -5.54 -2.07 -26.22
C THR A 320 -6.59 -2.78 -25.36
N VAL A 321 -6.21 -3.47 -24.30
CA VAL A 321 -7.13 -4.24 -23.45
C VAL A 321 -8.07 -3.32 -22.65
N ASP A 322 -7.65 -2.11 -22.30
CA ASP A 322 -8.51 -1.14 -21.61
C ASP A 322 -9.60 -0.50 -22.50
N ALA A 323 -9.53 -0.69 -23.83
CA ALA A 323 -10.51 -0.13 -24.78
C ALA A 323 -11.80 -0.96 -24.91
N ARG A 324 -11.96 -2.08 -24.18
CA ARG A 324 -13.15 -2.96 -24.28
C ARG A 324 -14.23 -2.69 -23.26
N ILE A 325 -14.04 -1.76 -22.33
CA ILE A 325 -15.07 -1.43 -21.31
C ILE A 325 -16.01 -0.32 -21.78
N GLU A 326 -15.69 0.40 -22.83
CA GLU A 326 -16.60 1.39 -23.43
C GLU A 326 -17.14 0.92 -24.78
N ARG A 327 -18.18 0.09 -24.81
CA ARG A 327 -19.25 0.04 -25.81
C ARG A 327 -20.16 -1.16 -25.61
N THR A 328 -21.14 -1.00 -24.76
CA THR A 328 -22.43 -1.67 -24.99
C THR A 328 -23.55 -0.67 -24.71
N PRO A 329 -24.53 -0.56 -25.61
CA PRO A 329 -25.52 0.51 -25.68
C PRO A 329 -26.53 0.47 -24.52
#